data_2324d86748428886be9335030bad547e
#
_entry.id   2324d86748428886be9335030bad547e
#
_cell.length_a   1.000
_cell.length_b   1.000
_cell.length_c   1.000
_cell.angle_alpha   90.00
_cell.angle_beta   90.00
_cell.angle_gamma   90.00
#
_symmetry.space_group_name_H-M   'P 1'
#
loop_
_entity.id
_entity.type
_entity.pdbx_description
1 polymer ?
#
loop_
_entity_poly.entity_id
_entity_poly.type
_entity_poly.pdbx_seq_one_letter_code
_entity_poly.pdbx_strand_id
1 'polypeptide(L)'
;MTETPPLPMRMVTFAAWRDSAPHAAGAPGRHYVTLAELLVRLGGYGLGLTWKARLPDEQPRVAFARMAKESEGAGIPTLELLAMDAPHLQAIDADFEGYAGDELRLTLREFDSSSWDVRTADAWVLSEIRRHYPDARPMTADEWNATH
;
A
#
# COMPACT_ATOMS: atom_id res chain seq x y z
N MET A 1 0.13 -5.95 -36.42
CA MET A 1 0.07 -6.57 -35.09
C MET A 1 -0.50 -5.56 -34.12
N THR A 2 -1.69 -5.82 -33.64
CA THR A 2 -2.32 -4.94 -32.66
C THR A 2 -1.90 -5.36 -31.26
N GLU A 3 -1.23 -4.46 -30.54
CA GLU A 3 -0.94 -4.69 -29.13
C GLU A 3 -2.26 -4.66 -28.34
N THR A 4 -2.42 -5.63 -27.44
CA THR A 4 -3.53 -5.60 -26.50
C THR A 4 -3.32 -4.40 -25.57
N PRO A 5 -4.29 -3.45 -25.50
CA PRO A 5 -4.13 -2.33 -24.58
C PRO A 5 -4.02 -2.83 -23.13
N PRO A 6 -3.23 -2.16 -22.29
CA PRO A 6 -3.14 -2.53 -20.89
C PRO A 6 -4.52 -2.44 -20.23
N LEU A 7 -4.81 -3.33 -19.27
CA LEU A 7 -6.05 -3.26 -18.50
C LEU A 7 -6.12 -1.92 -17.75
N PRO A 8 -7.30 -1.31 -17.66
CA PRO A 8 -7.44 -0.06 -16.95
C PRO A 8 -7.17 -0.25 -15.45
N MET A 9 -6.45 0.69 -14.87
CA MET A 9 -6.25 0.73 -13.43
C MET A 9 -7.56 1.05 -12.73
N ARG A 10 -7.83 0.33 -11.64
CA ARG A 10 -8.97 0.57 -10.77
C ARG A 10 -8.47 1.01 -9.40
N MET A 11 -9.26 1.82 -8.72
CA MET A 11 -8.92 2.34 -7.41
C MET A 11 -10.00 1.97 -6.41
N VAL A 12 -9.56 1.60 -5.22
CA VAL A 12 -10.43 1.39 -4.05
C VAL A 12 -9.83 2.07 -2.83
N THR A 13 -10.67 2.41 -1.87
CA THR A 13 -10.25 3.03 -0.62
C THR A 13 -10.90 2.31 0.56
N PHE A 14 -10.19 2.20 1.67
CA PHE A 14 -10.72 1.66 2.93
C PHE A 14 -10.08 2.39 4.11
N ALA A 15 -10.75 2.34 5.26
CA ALA A 15 -10.26 3.01 6.47
C ALA A 15 -8.98 2.37 6.99
N ALA A 16 -8.00 3.21 7.33
CA ALA A 16 -6.73 2.75 7.89
C ALA A 16 -6.87 2.30 9.35
N TRP A 17 -7.82 2.87 10.10
CA TRP A 17 -8.11 2.47 11.47
C TRP A 17 -9.24 1.46 11.48
N ARG A 18 -8.98 0.32 12.12
CA ARG A 18 -9.91 -0.81 12.10
C ARG A 18 -10.15 -1.32 13.51
N ASP A 19 -11.35 -1.86 13.71
CA ASP A 19 -11.66 -2.59 14.93
C ASP A 19 -10.93 -3.93 14.88
N SER A 20 -10.22 -4.25 15.96
CA SER A 20 -9.56 -5.54 16.13
C SER A 20 -10.30 -6.37 17.17
N ALA A 21 -9.90 -7.65 17.30
CA ALA A 21 -10.45 -8.52 18.32
C ALA A 21 -10.29 -7.88 19.72
N PRO A 22 -11.27 -8.04 20.62
CA PRO A 22 -11.16 -7.51 21.97
C PRO A 22 -9.88 -7.97 22.67
N HIS A 23 -9.26 -7.08 23.44
CA HIS A 23 -8.16 -7.46 24.31
C HIS A 23 -8.62 -8.41 25.40
N ALA A 24 -7.68 -9.10 26.07
CA ALA A 24 -7.97 -10.01 27.17
C ALA A 24 -8.79 -9.37 28.33
N ALA A 25 -8.78 -8.06 28.44
CA ALA A 25 -9.58 -7.29 29.39
C ALA A 25 -10.99 -6.93 28.89
N GLY A 26 -11.41 -7.40 27.71
CA GLY A 26 -12.71 -7.13 27.12
C GLY A 26 -12.91 -5.76 26.50
N ALA A 27 -11.89 -4.90 26.47
CA ALA A 27 -11.96 -3.60 25.83
C ALA A 27 -11.95 -3.74 24.29
N PRO A 28 -12.75 -2.95 23.53
CA PRO A 28 -12.67 -2.96 22.08
C PRO A 28 -11.25 -2.55 21.63
N GLY A 29 -10.65 -3.37 20.76
CA GLY A 29 -9.35 -3.07 20.18
C GLY A 29 -9.51 -2.29 18.88
N ARG A 30 -8.60 -1.33 18.65
CA ARG A 30 -8.44 -0.68 17.34
C ARG A 30 -6.99 -0.80 16.92
N HIS A 31 -6.75 -0.99 15.64
CA HIS A 31 -5.39 -1.00 15.11
C HIS A 31 -5.33 -0.19 13.82
N TYR A 32 -4.17 0.38 13.58
CA TYR A 32 -3.83 1.04 12.34
C TYR A 32 -3.28 0.00 11.36
N VAL A 33 -3.82 -0.02 10.13
CA VAL A 33 -3.31 -0.90 9.08
C VAL A 33 -1.95 -0.35 8.62
N THR A 34 -0.89 -1.12 8.86
CA THR A 34 0.45 -0.74 8.44
C THR A 34 0.72 -1.20 7.01
N LEU A 35 1.75 -0.63 6.38
CA LEU A 35 2.27 -1.16 5.12
C LEU A 35 2.63 -2.64 5.26
N ALA A 36 3.26 -3.03 6.37
CA ALA A 36 3.62 -4.42 6.64
C ALA A 36 2.39 -5.34 6.61
N GLU A 37 1.27 -4.94 7.20
CA GLU A 37 0.04 -5.72 7.15
C GLU A 37 -0.42 -5.92 5.70
N LEU A 38 -0.42 -4.87 4.88
CA LEU A 38 -0.83 -4.96 3.48
C LEU A 38 0.09 -5.88 2.68
N LEU A 39 1.40 -5.80 2.90
CA LEU A 39 2.35 -6.69 2.23
C LEU A 39 2.10 -8.15 2.59
N VAL A 40 1.78 -8.43 3.85
CA VAL A 40 1.43 -9.78 4.31
C VAL A 40 0.13 -10.27 3.64
N ARG A 41 -0.89 -9.39 3.53
CA ARG A 41 -2.15 -9.73 2.85
C ARG A 41 -1.96 -10.04 1.37
N LEU A 42 -1.03 -9.37 0.70
CA LEU A 42 -0.69 -9.66 -0.70
C LEU A 42 0.11 -10.96 -0.86
N GLY A 43 0.80 -11.40 0.20
CA GLY A 43 1.49 -12.68 0.24
C GLY A 43 2.43 -12.92 -0.94
N GLY A 44 2.30 -14.09 -1.57
CA GLY A 44 3.16 -14.49 -2.69
C GLY A 44 3.10 -13.55 -3.90
N TYR A 45 1.96 -12.91 -4.15
CA TYR A 45 1.85 -11.89 -5.20
C TYR A 45 2.83 -10.74 -4.92
N GLY A 46 2.84 -10.24 -3.69
CA GLY A 46 3.72 -9.15 -3.29
C GLY A 46 5.20 -9.51 -3.38
N LEU A 47 5.56 -10.76 -3.07
CA LEU A 47 6.96 -11.21 -3.11
C LEU A 47 7.58 -11.10 -4.51
N GLY A 48 6.79 -11.13 -5.57
CA GLY A 48 7.27 -10.96 -6.94
C GLY A 48 7.52 -9.51 -7.35
N LEU A 49 7.28 -8.56 -6.45
CA LEU A 49 7.37 -7.14 -6.77
C LEU A 49 8.62 -6.48 -6.19
N THR A 50 9.03 -5.41 -6.85
CA THR A 50 10.05 -4.47 -6.36
C THR A 50 9.36 -3.11 -6.15
N TRP A 51 9.69 -2.43 -5.07
CA TRP A 51 8.94 -1.27 -4.63
C TRP A 51 9.74 0.03 -4.74
N LYS A 52 9.02 1.10 -5.06
CA LYS A 52 9.53 2.46 -4.97
C LYS A 52 8.60 3.26 -4.07
N ALA A 53 9.16 3.81 -3.00
CA ALA A 53 8.41 4.64 -2.06
C ALA A 53 8.53 6.11 -2.47
N ARG A 54 7.39 6.79 -2.55
CA ARG A 54 7.32 8.22 -2.77
C ARG A 54 6.81 8.87 -1.50
N LEU A 55 7.74 9.47 -0.77
CA LEU A 55 7.52 10.00 0.57
C LEU A 55 7.46 11.52 0.52
N PRO A 56 6.66 12.18 1.40
CA PRO A 56 6.73 13.63 1.57
C PRO A 56 8.14 14.07 1.99
N ASP A 57 8.51 15.29 1.63
CA ASP A 57 9.86 15.82 1.79
C ASP A 57 10.37 15.89 3.24
N GLU A 58 9.49 15.88 4.23
CA GLU A 58 9.85 16.02 5.64
C GLU A 58 9.50 14.78 6.47
N GLN A 59 10.24 13.70 6.27
CA GLN A 59 10.11 12.51 7.10
C GLN A 59 11.32 12.40 8.03
N PRO A 60 11.14 12.52 9.36
CA PRO A 60 12.27 12.62 10.28
C PRO A 60 12.96 11.29 10.64
N ARG A 61 12.48 10.16 10.13
CA ARG A 61 13.02 8.85 10.51
C ARG A 61 14.07 8.34 9.52
N VAL A 62 15.12 7.71 10.05
CA VAL A 62 16.21 7.11 9.26
C VAL A 62 15.70 6.09 8.25
N ALA A 63 14.68 5.30 8.62
CA ALA A 63 14.07 4.32 7.71
C ALA A 63 13.49 4.97 6.45
N PHE A 64 12.89 6.15 6.56
CA PHE A 64 12.35 6.87 5.42
C PHE A 64 13.44 7.37 4.48
N ALA A 65 14.55 7.88 5.02
CA ALA A 65 15.69 8.29 4.22
C ALA A 65 16.26 7.11 3.42
N ARG A 66 16.34 5.95 4.04
CA ARG A 66 16.79 4.71 3.37
C ARG A 66 15.83 4.27 2.27
N MET A 67 14.50 4.30 2.54
CA MET A 67 13.48 3.99 1.53
C MET A 67 13.59 4.91 0.32
N ALA A 68 13.74 6.22 0.56
CA ALA A 68 13.86 7.20 -0.51
C ALA A 68 15.10 6.93 -1.37
N LYS A 69 16.24 6.66 -0.74
CA LYS A 69 17.49 6.39 -1.43
C LYS A 69 17.44 5.12 -2.28
N GLU A 70 16.92 4.03 -1.72
CA GLU A 70 16.83 2.76 -2.45
C GLU A 70 15.79 2.82 -3.57
N SER A 71 14.75 3.64 -3.42
CA SER A 71 13.74 3.87 -4.46
C SER A 71 14.30 4.62 -5.68
N GLU A 72 15.33 5.42 -5.52
CA GLU A 72 16.02 6.10 -6.64
C GLU A 72 16.82 5.12 -7.51
N GLY A 73 17.22 3.98 -6.96
CA GLY A 73 17.97 2.94 -7.66
C GLY A 73 17.07 1.84 -8.23
N ALA A 74 17.46 0.60 -7.99
CA ALA A 74 16.75 -0.58 -8.49
C ALA A 74 15.41 -0.84 -7.80
N GLY A 75 15.11 -0.13 -6.72
CA GLY A 75 13.93 -0.33 -5.91
C GLY A 75 14.18 -1.25 -4.72
N ILE A 76 13.13 -1.50 -3.94
CA ILE A 76 13.21 -2.23 -2.68
C ILE A 76 12.49 -3.57 -2.84
N PRO A 77 13.19 -4.72 -2.64
CA PRO A 77 12.50 -6.02 -2.58
C PRO A 77 11.48 -6.04 -1.46
N THR A 78 10.40 -6.80 -1.64
CA THR A 78 9.28 -6.82 -0.69
C THR A 78 9.70 -7.17 0.74
N LEU A 79 10.58 -8.16 0.91
CA LEU A 79 11.04 -8.55 2.25
C LEU A 79 11.86 -7.45 2.93
N GLU A 80 12.64 -6.69 2.18
CA GLU A 80 13.37 -5.54 2.72
C GLU A 80 12.43 -4.41 3.09
N LEU A 81 11.44 -4.13 2.25
CA LEU A 81 10.42 -3.12 2.55
C LEU A 81 9.65 -3.49 3.82
N LEU A 82 9.27 -4.76 3.96
CA LEU A 82 8.62 -5.26 5.15
C LEU A 82 9.47 -5.05 6.40
N ALA A 83 10.77 -5.35 6.31
CA ALA A 83 11.71 -5.16 7.41
C ALA A 83 11.89 -3.68 7.78
N MET A 84 11.85 -2.78 6.80
CA MET A 84 11.93 -1.33 7.04
C MET A 84 10.68 -0.80 7.74
N ASP A 85 9.50 -1.36 7.45
CA ASP A 85 8.23 -0.93 8.05
C ASP A 85 8.04 -1.49 9.46
N ALA A 86 8.66 -2.62 9.77
CA ALA A 86 8.53 -3.25 11.09
C ALA A 86 9.38 -2.51 12.14
N PRO A 87 8.92 -2.37 13.38
CA PRO A 87 7.66 -2.89 13.89
C PRO A 87 6.45 -1.97 13.68
N HIS A 88 6.58 -0.67 13.48
CA HIS A 88 5.42 0.23 13.37
C HIS A 88 5.80 1.57 12.74
N LEU A 89 6.27 1.54 11.51
CA LEU A 89 6.53 2.78 10.78
C LEU A 89 5.23 3.26 10.15
N GLN A 90 4.78 4.45 10.52
CA GLN A 90 3.61 5.08 9.91
C GLN A 90 4.09 6.13 8.90
N ALA A 91 3.96 5.80 7.62
CA ALA A 91 4.31 6.72 6.54
C ALA A 91 3.08 7.51 6.14
N ILE A 92 2.94 8.72 6.64
CA ILE A 92 1.81 9.60 6.36
C ILE A 92 1.96 10.21 4.96
N ASP A 93 0.90 10.16 4.15
CA ASP A 93 0.85 10.72 2.79
C ASP A 93 1.93 10.15 1.86
N ALA A 94 2.13 8.84 1.91
CA ALA A 94 3.12 8.16 1.09
C ALA A 94 2.49 7.27 0.03
N ASP A 95 3.14 7.17 -1.13
CA ASP A 95 2.81 6.20 -2.17
C ASP A 95 3.89 5.11 -2.22
N PHE A 96 3.45 3.86 -2.23
CA PHE A 96 4.32 2.70 -2.43
C PHE A 96 3.95 2.04 -3.76
N GLU A 97 4.82 2.18 -4.74
CA GLU A 97 4.62 1.67 -6.09
C GLU A 97 5.30 0.32 -6.27
N GLY A 98 4.52 -0.71 -6.58
CA GLY A 98 4.99 -2.08 -6.80
C GLY A 98 5.15 -2.39 -8.27
N TYR A 99 6.34 -2.83 -8.65
CA TYR A 99 6.73 -3.12 -10.04
C TYR A 99 7.06 -4.60 -10.23
N ALA A 100 6.62 -5.15 -11.36
CA ALA A 100 7.14 -6.41 -11.88
C ALA A 100 8.04 -6.05 -13.07
N GLY A 101 9.36 -6.11 -12.88
CA GLY A 101 10.29 -5.54 -13.85
C GLY A 101 10.06 -4.02 -13.95
N ASP A 102 9.80 -3.54 -15.16
CA ASP A 102 9.52 -2.12 -15.41
C ASP A 102 8.03 -1.77 -15.37
N GLU A 103 7.17 -2.76 -15.15
CA GLU A 103 5.73 -2.57 -15.21
C GLU A 103 5.15 -2.29 -13.83
N LEU A 104 4.49 -1.13 -13.69
CA LEU A 104 3.77 -0.78 -12.46
C LEU A 104 2.53 -1.67 -12.32
N ARG A 105 2.49 -2.47 -11.27
CA ARG A 105 1.41 -3.40 -10.99
C ARG A 105 0.37 -2.86 -10.02
N LEU A 106 0.83 -2.16 -8.98
CA LEU A 106 -0.10 -1.53 -8.05
C LEU A 106 0.56 -0.36 -7.33
N THR A 107 -0.27 0.53 -6.82
CA THR A 107 0.13 1.59 -5.89
C THR A 107 -0.69 1.46 -4.61
N LEU A 108 0.01 1.47 -3.48
CA LEU A 108 -0.57 1.55 -2.15
C LEU A 108 -0.34 2.96 -1.64
N ARG A 109 -1.40 3.73 -1.42
CA ARG A 109 -1.31 5.12 -0.95
C ARG A 109 -1.86 5.24 0.45
N GLU A 110 -1.04 5.69 1.38
CA GLU A 110 -1.50 6.09 2.70
C GLU A 110 -1.90 7.56 2.64
N PHE A 111 -3.11 7.87 3.06
CA PHE A 111 -3.64 9.23 3.00
C PHE A 111 -4.02 9.72 4.41
N ASP A 112 -3.27 10.71 4.88
CA ASP A 112 -3.55 11.51 6.08
C ASP A 112 -3.88 10.67 7.35
N SER A 113 -3.25 9.51 7.50
CA SER A 113 -3.52 8.55 8.58
C SER A 113 -4.97 8.08 8.65
N SER A 114 -5.78 8.33 7.62
CA SER A 114 -7.22 8.04 7.61
C SER A 114 -7.59 6.88 6.70
N SER A 115 -6.92 6.74 5.55
CA SER A 115 -7.25 5.70 4.59
C SER A 115 -6.03 5.11 3.91
N TRP A 116 -6.20 3.90 3.38
CA TRP A 116 -5.37 3.32 2.36
C TRP A 116 -6.14 3.31 1.05
N ASP A 117 -5.50 3.82 0.02
CA ASP A 117 -6.06 3.85 -1.33
C ASP A 117 -5.20 2.94 -2.20
N VAL A 118 -5.84 2.02 -2.92
CA VAL A 118 -5.16 1.00 -3.72
C VAL A 118 -5.53 1.17 -5.18
N ARG A 119 -4.52 1.26 -6.02
CA ARG A 119 -4.68 1.36 -7.47
C ARG A 119 -4.00 0.20 -8.15
N THR A 120 -4.76 -0.57 -8.95
CA THR A 120 -4.23 -1.74 -9.66
C THR A 120 -5.12 -2.12 -10.84
N ALA A 121 -4.54 -2.77 -11.84
CA ALA A 121 -5.30 -3.43 -12.90
C ALA A 121 -5.63 -4.88 -12.56
N ASP A 122 -5.06 -5.43 -11.49
CA ASP A 122 -5.18 -6.84 -11.15
C ASP A 122 -6.42 -7.11 -10.30
N ALA A 123 -7.38 -7.84 -10.87
CA ALA A 123 -8.63 -8.18 -10.20
C ALA A 123 -8.41 -9.03 -8.95
N TRP A 124 -7.36 -9.86 -8.92
CA TRP A 124 -7.04 -10.66 -7.74
C TRP A 124 -6.67 -9.77 -6.54
N VAL A 125 -5.86 -8.74 -6.77
CA VAL A 125 -5.48 -7.78 -5.73
C VAL A 125 -6.72 -7.09 -5.16
N LEU A 126 -7.62 -6.61 -6.02
CA LEU A 126 -8.86 -5.96 -5.59
C LEU A 126 -9.74 -6.92 -4.78
N SER A 127 -9.82 -8.17 -5.18
CA SER A 127 -10.56 -9.21 -4.47
C SER A 127 -9.98 -9.46 -3.07
N GLU A 128 -8.65 -9.57 -2.96
CA GLU A 128 -7.99 -9.76 -1.66
C GLU A 128 -8.18 -8.56 -0.75
N ILE A 129 -8.08 -7.35 -1.27
CA ILE A 129 -8.34 -6.13 -0.50
C ILE A 129 -9.76 -6.13 0.05
N ARG A 130 -10.74 -6.43 -0.78
CA ARG A 130 -12.16 -6.48 -0.35
C ARG A 130 -12.43 -7.58 0.66
N ARG A 131 -11.74 -8.70 0.53
CA ARG A 131 -11.87 -9.83 1.45
C ARG A 131 -11.38 -9.48 2.86
N HIS A 132 -10.24 -8.80 2.96
CA HIS A 132 -9.66 -8.43 4.25
C HIS A 132 -10.20 -7.12 4.80
N TYR A 133 -10.70 -6.24 3.93
CA TYR A 133 -11.20 -4.90 4.27
C TYR A 133 -12.59 -4.72 3.64
N PRO A 134 -13.65 -5.23 4.28
CA PRO A 134 -14.99 -5.24 3.69
C PRO A 134 -15.60 -3.85 3.43
N ASP A 135 -15.07 -2.80 4.07
CA ASP A 135 -15.46 -1.41 3.82
C ASP A 135 -14.83 -0.82 2.56
N ALA A 136 -13.95 -1.57 1.88
CA ALA A 136 -13.32 -1.10 0.65
C ALA A 136 -14.37 -0.75 -0.40
N ARG A 137 -14.28 0.47 -0.91
CA ARG A 137 -15.20 0.99 -1.91
C ARG A 137 -14.44 1.54 -3.12
N PRO A 138 -15.04 1.53 -4.32
CA PRO A 138 -14.40 2.12 -5.49
C PRO A 138 -14.13 3.60 -5.31
N MET A 139 -13.02 4.06 -5.90
CA MET A 139 -12.68 5.48 -6.06
C MET A 139 -12.75 5.85 -7.53
N THR A 140 -13.14 7.09 -7.81
CA THR A 140 -13.01 7.67 -9.15
C THR A 140 -11.59 8.18 -9.37
N ALA A 141 -11.23 8.42 -10.64
CA ALA A 141 -9.94 9.04 -10.97
C ALA A 141 -9.81 10.43 -10.34
N ASP A 142 -10.91 11.20 -10.28
CA ASP A 142 -10.91 12.53 -9.64
C ASP A 142 -10.64 12.43 -8.14
N GLU A 143 -11.26 11.46 -7.46
CA GLU A 143 -10.99 11.22 -6.03
C GLU A 143 -9.53 10.81 -5.79
N TRP A 144 -8.99 9.94 -6.62
CA TRP A 144 -7.59 9.52 -6.54
C TRP A 144 -6.64 10.71 -6.70
N ASN A 145 -6.90 11.57 -7.68
CA ASN A 145 -6.07 12.74 -7.94
C ASN A 145 -6.18 13.79 -6.83
N ALA A 146 -7.33 13.89 -6.17
CA ALA A 146 -7.57 14.84 -5.08
C ALA A 146 -6.82 14.47 -3.78
N THR A 147 -6.39 13.22 -3.61
CA THR A 147 -5.63 12.77 -2.43
C THR A 147 -4.12 12.99 -2.57
N HIS A 148 -3.70 13.64 -3.63
CA HIS A 148 -2.27 13.79 -3.94
C HIS A 148 -1.77 15.21 -3.64
#